data_6061c1217869a043385542916efd4324
#
_entry.id   6061c1217869a043385542916efd4324
#
_cell.length_a   1.000
_cell.length_b   1.000
_cell.length_c   1.000
_cell.angle_alpha   90.00
_cell.angle_beta   90.00
_cell.angle_gamma   90.00
#
_symmetry.space_group_name_H-M   'P 1'
#
loop_
_entity.id
_entity.type
_entity.pdbx_description
1 polymer ?
#
loop_
_entity_poly.entity_id
_entity_poly.type
_entity_poly.pdbx_seq_one_letter_code
_entity_poly.pdbx_strand_id
1 'polypeptide(L)'
;MTLRPHHVAGLAAAIERVRAFAAPADAVLRAYFNEHKAMGQQDRALVAEGVFAFLRRMRSLDALAQTTEPRKLALAVLVRDLGHSVRELESVTREAEREWLAGFKGRLATPLAPAVAADLPDWLWDRLGAAYGEARREALAKALVVPAPFDL
;
A
#
# COMPACT_ATOMS: atom_id res chain seq x y z
N MET A 1 18.12 0.16 4.70
CA MET A 1 17.69 1.03 5.83
C MET A 1 17.07 0.17 6.90
N THR A 2 17.48 0.36 8.13
CA THR A 2 16.87 -0.34 9.27
C THR A 2 15.58 0.37 9.67
N LEU A 3 14.47 -0.37 9.73
CA LEU A 3 13.19 0.18 10.15
C LEU A 3 13.21 0.57 11.64
N ARG A 4 12.55 1.68 11.94
CA ARG A 4 12.39 2.21 13.29
C ARG A 4 10.90 2.47 13.58
N PRO A 5 10.48 2.53 14.86
CA PRO A 5 9.07 2.74 15.20
C PRO A 5 8.42 3.98 14.54
N HIS A 6 9.19 5.07 14.37
CA HIS A 6 8.68 6.28 13.73
C HIS A 6 8.39 6.12 12.24
N HIS A 7 9.04 5.19 11.53
CA HIS A 7 8.73 4.87 10.13
C HIS A 7 7.32 4.28 10.00
N VAL A 8 6.98 3.32 10.86
CA VAL A 8 5.66 2.71 10.88
C VAL A 8 4.60 3.75 11.28
N ALA A 9 4.87 4.55 12.30
CA ALA A 9 3.95 5.60 12.76
C ALA A 9 3.74 6.67 11.69
N GLY A 10 4.81 7.11 11.01
CA GLY A 10 4.74 8.10 9.94
C GLY A 10 3.95 7.60 8.73
N LEU A 11 4.21 6.38 8.28
CA LEU A 11 3.47 5.75 7.19
C LEU A 11 1.98 5.56 7.56
N ALA A 12 1.70 5.10 8.78
CA ALA A 12 0.33 4.93 9.26
C ALA A 12 -0.46 6.25 9.26
N ALA A 13 0.14 7.31 9.78
CA ALA A 13 -0.50 8.64 9.80
C ALA A 13 -0.73 9.20 8.39
N ALA A 14 0.20 8.99 7.48
CA ALA A 14 0.05 9.41 6.09
C ALA A 14 -1.04 8.60 5.36
N ILE A 15 -1.11 7.27 5.56
CA ILE A 15 -2.17 6.41 5.01
C ILE A 15 -3.55 6.87 5.50
N GLU A 16 -3.69 7.15 6.79
CA GLU A 16 -4.95 7.64 7.35
C GLU A 16 -5.43 8.91 6.66
N ARG A 17 -4.52 9.87 6.42
CA ARG A 17 -4.84 11.13 5.74
C ARG A 17 -5.21 10.94 4.27
N VAL A 18 -4.43 10.16 3.51
CA VAL A 18 -4.72 9.97 2.08
C VAL A 18 -5.98 9.15 1.86
N ARG A 19 -6.29 8.22 2.75
CA ARG A 19 -7.49 7.38 2.70
C ARG A 19 -8.79 8.17 2.89
N ALA A 20 -8.73 9.35 3.45
CA ALA A 20 -9.87 10.26 3.53
C ALA A 20 -10.29 10.84 2.17
N PHE A 21 -9.42 10.78 1.15
CA PHE A 21 -9.68 11.29 -0.21
C PHE A 21 -10.15 12.74 -0.25
N ALA A 22 -9.75 13.55 0.72
CA ALA A 22 -10.14 14.97 0.81
C ALA A 22 -9.41 15.86 -0.20
N ALA A 23 -8.23 15.43 -0.66
CA ALA A 23 -7.40 16.11 -1.66
C ALA A 23 -6.54 15.09 -2.43
N PRO A 24 -5.90 15.47 -3.54
CA PRO A 24 -4.93 14.62 -4.23
C PRO A 24 -3.79 14.19 -3.31
N ALA A 25 -3.32 12.94 -3.47
CA ALA A 25 -2.34 12.34 -2.56
C ALA A 25 -1.04 13.14 -2.42
N ASP A 26 -0.55 13.73 -3.50
CA ASP A 26 0.64 14.59 -3.49
C ASP A 26 0.45 15.86 -2.65
N ALA A 27 -0.73 16.47 -2.71
CA ALA A 27 -1.08 17.63 -1.87
C ALA A 27 -1.18 17.24 -0.39
N VAL A 28 -1.80 16.09 -0.09
CA VAL A 28 -1.88 15.55 1.27
C VAL A 28 -0.48 15.27 1.84
N LEU A 29 0.38 14.63 1.07
CA LEU A 29 1.76 14.35 1.48
C LEU A 29 2.59 15.61 1.67
N ARG A 30 2.44 16.60 0.80
CA ARG A 30 3.11 17.90 0.93
C ARG A 30 2.71 18.59 2.24
N ALA A 31 1.42 18.63 2.55
CA ALA A 31 0.92 19.19 3.80
C ALA A 31 1.48 18.41 5.02
N TYR A 32 1.42 17.08 4.95
CA TYR A 32 1.96 16.21 5.99
C TYR A 32 3.44 16.47 6.27
N PHE A 33 4.28 16.55 5.23
CA PHE A 33 5.72 16.81 5.38
C PHE A 33 6.02 18.22 5.85
N ASN A 34 5.18 19.21 5.51
CA ASN A 34 5.31 20.58 6.01
C ASN A 34 5.03 20.69 7.52
N GLU A 35 4.12 19.87 8.03
CA GLU A 35 3.85 19.74 9.46
C GLU A 35 4.96 18.99 10.22
N HIS A 36 5.66 18.07 9.52
CA HIS A 36 6.70 17.21 10.08
C HIS A 36 8.10 17.58 9.56
N LYS A 37 8.50 18.82 9.77
CA LYS A 37 9.79 19.36 9.22
C LYS A 37 11.03 18.62 9.70
N ALA A 38 10.98 18.01 10.90
CA ALA A 38 12.07 17.22 11.46
C ALA A 38 12.27 15.86 10.77
N MET A 39 11.32 15.44 9.92
CA MET A 39 11.42 14.19 9.18
C MET A 39 12.52 14.29 8.11
N GLY A 40 13.50 13.37 8.17
CA GLY A 40 14.61 13.30 7.22
C GLY A 40 14.17 12.91 5.81
N GLN A 41 15.05 13.12 4.84
CA GLN A 41 14.75 12.82 3.44
C GLN A 41 14.43 11.33 3.21
N GLN A 42 15.17 10.42 3.84
CA GLN A 42 14.93 8.98 3.71
C GLN A 42 13.59 8.56 4.33
N ASP A 43 13.22 9.16 5.46
CA ASP A 43 11.93 8.89 6.11
C ASP A 43 10.77 9.37 5.23
N ARG A 44 10.92 10.57 4.63
CA ARG A 44 9.92 11.11 3.69
C ARG A 44 9.78 10.22 2.45
N ALA A 45 10.89 9.73 1.91
CA ALA A 45 10.89 8.82 0.76
C ALA A 45 10.14 7.52 1.09
N LEU A 46 10.42 6.91 2.25
CA LEU A 46 9.72 5.70 2.70
C LEU A 46 8.21 5.93 2.84
N VAL A 47 7.82 7.04 3.48
CA VAL A 47 6.40 7.38 3.66
C VAL A 47 5.72 7.61 2.31
N ALA A 48 6.33 8.37 1.40
CA ALA A 48 5.78 8.63 0.08
C ALA A 48 5.65 7.33 -0.73
N GLU A 49 6.70 6.51 -0.79
CA GLU A 49 6.69 5.22 -1.48
C GLU A 49 5.61 4.30 -0.93
N GLY A 50 5.50 4.19 0.39
CA GLY A 50 4.50 3.37 1.05
C GLY A 50 3.07 3.86 0.78
N VAL A 51 2.83 5.17 0.80
CA VAL A 51 1.52 5.75 0.48
C VAL A 51 1.11 5.47 -0.97
N PHE A 52 2.01 5.67 -1.92
CA PHE A 52 1.69 5.39 -3.33
C PHE A 52 1.54 3.89 -3.60
N ALA A 53 2.30 3.03 -2.94
CA ALA A 53 2.10 1.58 -2.99
C ALA A 53 0.72 1.20 -2.42
N PHE A 54 0.34 1.76 -1.27
CA PHE A 54 -0.99 1.59 -0.68
C PHE A 54 -2.10 1.97 -1.65
N LEU A 55 -2.04 3.15 -2.25
CA LEU A 55 -3.08 3.64 -3.16
C LEU A 55 -3.20 2.80 -4.44
N ARG A 56 -2.08 2.38 -5.01
CA ARG A 56 -2.08 1.52 -6.21
C ARG A 56 -2.70 0.15 -5.97
N ARG A 57 -2.57 -0.39 -4.77
CA ARG A 57 -2.98 -1.75 -4.44
C ARG A 57 -3.93 -1.82 -3.25
N MET A 58 -4.71 -0.76 -3.06
CA MET A 58 -5.60 -0.60 -1.93
C MET A 58 -6.72 -1.66 -1.90
N ARG A 59 -7.31 -1.99 -3.05
CA ARG A 59 -8.44 -2.91 -3.12
C ARG A 59 -8.05 -4.34 -2.69
N SER A 60 -6.96 -4.87 -3.23
CA SER A 60 -6.44 -6.17 -2.83
C SER A 60 -5.91 -6.16 -1.40
N LEU A 61 -5.29 -5.04 -0.98
CA LEU A 61 -4.82 -4.90 0.39
C LEU A 61 -5.98 -4.94 1.40
N ASP A 62 -7.04 -4.18 1.17
CA ASP A 62 -8.22 -4.17 2.03
C ASP A 62 -8.85 -5.57 2.15
N ALA A 63 -8.95 -6.30 1.04
CA ALA A 63 -9.47 -7.67 1.01
C ALA A 63 -8.61 -8.64 1.83
N LEU A 64 -7.28 -8.52 1.77
CA LEU A 64 -6.34 -9.40 2.47
C LEU A 64 -6.09 -8.99 3.92
N ALA A 65 -6.01 -7.70 4.20
CA ALA A 65 -5.74 -7.18 5.54
C ALA A 65 -6.92 -7.32 6.48
N GLN A 66 -8.14 -7.17 5.97
CA GLN A 66 -9.38 -7.28 6.75
C GLN A 66 -9.39 -6.35 7.96
N THR A 67 -8.85 -5.14 7.81
CA THR A 67 -8.74 -4.13 8.85
C THR A 67 -8.74 -2.73 8.24
N THR A 68 -9.18 -1.76 9.02
CA THR A 68 -9.09 -0.33 8.69
C THR A 68 -8.07 0.40 9.57
N GLU A 69 -7.40 -0.31 10.48
CA GLU A 69 -6.41 0.29 11.37
C GLU A 69 -5.19 0.78 10.58
N PRO A 70 -4.88 2.08 10.56
CA PRO A 70 -3.81 2.63 9.74
C PRO A 70 -2.45 1.98 10.00
N ARG A 71 -2.18 1.65 11.26
CA ARG A 71 -0.92 1.03 11.65
C ARG A 71 -0.76 -0.39 11.10
N LYS A 72 -1.82 -1.20 11.12
CA LYS A 72 -1.82 -2.52 10.50
C LYS A 72 -1.70 -2.43 8.97
N LEU A 73 -2.36 -1.45 8.36
CA LEU A 73 -2.23 -1.20 6.93
C LEU A 73 -0.78 -0.79 6.57
N ALA A 74 -0.13 0.04 7.36
CA ALA A 74 1.28 0.39 7.16
C ALA A 74 2.19 -0.84 7.23
N LEU A 75 2.01 -1.71 8.22
CA LEU A 75 2.76 -2.97 8.35
C LEU A 75 2.51 -3.89 7.15
N ALA A 76 1.26 -3.99 6.68
CA ALA A 76 0.91 -4.78 5.51
C ALA A 76 1.61 -4.27 4.24
N VAL A 77 1.64 -2.96 4.01
CA VAL A 77 2.34 -2.32 2.89
C VAL A 77 3.84 -2.61 2.96
N LEU A 78 4.45 -2.47 4.13
CA LEU A 78 5.88 -2.75 4.32
C LEU A 78 6.24 -4.19 3.94
N VAL A 79 5.40 -5.16 4.31
CA VAL A 79 5.65 -6.58 4.00
C VAL A 79 5.32 -6.93 2.56
N ARG A 80 4.11 -6.58 2.09
CA ARG A 80 3.62 -7.01 0.79
C ARG A 80 4.20 -6.23 -0.37
N ASP A 81 4.28 -4.92 -0.21
CA ASP A 81 4.56 -4.01 -1.33
C ASP A 81 6.00 -3.48 -1.32
N LEU A 82 6.60 -3.27 -0.15
CA LEU A 82 7.97 -2.79 -0.02
C LEU A 82 9.00 -3.89 0.29
N GLY A 83 8.55 -5.15 0.41
CA GLY A 83 9.43 -6.31 0.46
C GLY A 83 10.16 -6.54 1.79
N HIS A 84 9.73 -5.89 2.87
CA HIS A 84 10.30 -6.15 4.19
C HIS A 84 9.83 -7.51 4.73
N SER A 85 10.74 -8.26 5.33
CA SER A 85 10.38 -9.50 6.00
C SER A 85 9.67 -9.23 7.33
N VAL A 86 8.82 -10.18 7.76
CA VAL A 86 8.19 -10.09 9.10
C VAL A 86 9.24 -10.01 10.20
N ARG A 87 10.38 -10.69 10.03
CA ARG A 87 11.50 -10.65 10.98
C ARG A 87 12.12 -9.25 11.13
N GLU A 88 12.25 -8.51 10.02
CA GLU A 88 12.73 -7.12 10.07
C GLU A 88 11.77 -6.21 10.82
N LEU A 89 10.48 -6.55 10.82
CA LEU A 89 9.44 -5.78 11.52
C LEU A 89 9.31 -6.11 13.02
N GLU A 90 9.93 -7.18 13.52
CA GLU A 90 9.82 -7.59 14.92
C GLU A 90 10.20 -6.47 15.91
N SER A 91 11.24 -5.69 15.58
CA SER A 91 11.70 -4.59 16.43
C SER A 91 10.79 -3.38 16.47
N VAL A 92 9.86 -3.26 15.50
CA VAL A 92 8.95 -2.11 15.35
C VAL A 92 7.48 -2.46 15.55
N THR A 93 7.17 -3.75 15.76
CA THR A 93 5.81 -4.25 15.99
C THR A 93 5.52 -4.47 17.47
N ARG A 94 4.27 -4.23 17.85
CA ARG A 94 3.74 -4.63 19.16
C ARG A 94 3.33 -6.10 19.14
N GLU A 95 3.20 -6.72 20.30
CA GLU A 95 2.84 -8.15 20.40
C GLU A 95 1.55 -8.51 19.64
N ALA A 96 0.48 -7.76 19.86
CA ALA A 96 -0.79 -7.96 19.17
C ALA A 96 -0.68 -7.77 17.64
N GLU A 97 0.23 -6.90 17.20
CA GLU A 97 0.49 -6.68 15.76
C GLU A 97 1.26 -7.85 15.14
N ARG A 98 2.13 -8.50 15.87
CA ARG A 98 2.91 -9.67 15.40
C ARG A 98 2.00 -10.84 15.06
N GLU A 99 1.05 -11.16 15.94
CA GLU A 99 0.06 -12.21 15.69
C GLU A 99 -0.78 -11.90 14.45
N TRP A 100 -1.30 -10.66 14.36
CA TRP A 100 -2.06 -10.23 13.20
C TRP A 100 -1.23 -10.29 11.90
N LEU A 101 0.04 -9.85 11.96
CA LEU A 101 0.93 -9.81 10.78
C LEU A 101 1.27 -11.22 10.29
N ALA A 102 1.47 -12.18 11.19
CA ALA A 102 1.64 -13.59 10.83
C ALA A 102 0.39 -14.14 10.11
N GLY A 103 -0.80 -13.83 10.61
CA GLY A 103 -2.07 -14.17 9.96
C GLY A 103 -2.23 -13.49 8.59
N PHE A 104 -1.87 -12.22 8.48
CA PHE A 104 -1.88 -11.48 7.21
C PHE A 104 -0.95 -12.13 6.17
N LYS A 105 0.27 -12.50 6.56
CA LYS A 105 1.21 -13.20 5.68
C LYS A 105 0.63 -14.51 5.15
N GLY A 106 -0.08 -15.27 5.98
CA GLY A 106 -0.79 -16.47 5.54
C GLY A 106 -1.91 -16.17 4.52
N ARG A 107 -2.60 -15.04 4.68
CA ARG A 107 -3.68 -14.61 3.76
C ARG A 107 -3.18 -14.11 2.40
N LEU A 108 -1.89 -13.78 2.25
CA LEU A 108 -1.34 -13.34 0.96
C LEU A 108 -1.53 -14.38 -0.16
N ALA A 109 -1.63 -15.65 0.17
CA ALA A 109 -1.88 -16.75 -0.78
C ALA A 109 -3.38 -16.97 -1.08
N THR A 110 -4.29 -16.24 -0.43
CA THR A 110 -5.73 -16.39 -0.62
C THR A 110 -6.12 -15.95 -2.04
N PRO A 111 -6.86 -16.78 -2.80
CA PRO A 111 -7.39 -16.38 -4.09
C PRO A 111 -8.36 -15.21 -3.94
N LEU A 112 -8.23 -14.21 -4.80
CA LEU A 112 -9.12 -13.05 -4.86
C LEU A 112 -9.91 -13.07 -6.16
N ALA A 113 -11.07 -12.43 -6.17
CA ALA A 113 -11.81 -12.19 -7.41
C ALA A 113 -10.92 -11.42 -8.40
N PRO A 114 -10.99 -11.69 -9.72
CA PRO A 114 -10.03 -11.15 -10.68
C PRO A 114 -9.88 -9.63 -10.66
N ALA A 115 -10.98 -8.89 -10.57
CA ALA A 115 -10.92 -7.42 -10.49
C ALA A 115 -10.27 -6.92 -9.20
N VAL A 116 -10.49 -7.62 -8.08
CA VAL A 116 -9.87 -7.32 -6.78
C VAL A 116 -8.38 -7.61 -6.83
N ALA A 117 -7.98 -8.76 -7.36
CA ALA A 117 -6.58 -9.13 -7.54
C ALA A 117 -5.82 -8.14 -8.45
N ALA A 118 -6.52 -7.58 -9.44
CA ALA A 118 -6.01 -6.56 -10.36
C ALA A 118 -6.00 -5.14 -9.77
N ASP A 119 -6.57 -4.93 -8.59
CA ASP A 119 -6.73 -3.61 -7.96
C ASP A 119 -7.51 -2.59 -8.83
N LEU A 120 -8.44 -3.08 -9.65
CA LEU A 120 -9.29 -2.28 -10.50
C LEU A 120 -10.74 -2.28 -10.01
N PRO A 121 -11.49 -1.19 -10.18
CA PRO A 121 -12.93 -1.19 -10.00
C PRO A 121 -13.60 -2.20 -10.96
N ASP A 122 -14.70 -2.84 -10.53
CA ASP A 122 -15.39 -3.84 -11.34
C ASP A 122 -15.80 -3.30 -12.72
N TRP A 123 -16.32 -2.07 -12.76
CA TRP A 123 -16.75 -1.44 -14.01
C TRP A 123 -15.58 -1.27 -15.00
N LEU A 124 -14.38 -0.94 -14.51
CA LEU A 124 -13.20 -0.77 -15.36
C LEU A 124 -12.67 -2.13 -15.83
N TRP A 125 -12.64 -3.12 -14.95
CA TRP A 125 -12.28 -4.49 -15.28
C TRP A 125 -13.16 -5.05 -16.40
N ASP A 126 -14.49 -4.88 -16.27
CA ASP A 126 -15.45 -5.34 -17.28
C ASP A 126 -15.27 -4.59 -18.61
N ARG A 127 -15.04 -3.29 -18.54
CA ARG A 127 -14.84 -2.45 -19.73
C ARG A 127 -13.57 -2.79 -20.50
N LEU A 128 -12.49 -3.05 -19.81
CA LEU A 128 -11.23 -3.51 -20.41
C LEU A 128 -11.41 -4.88 -21.08
N GLY A 129 -12.13 -5.80 -20.45
CA GLY A 129 -12.45 -7.11 -21.02
C GLY A 129 -13.29 -7.01 -22.29
N ALA A 130 -14.31 -6.16 -22.30
CA ALA A 130 -15.16 -5.93 -23.47
C ALA A 130 -14.40 -5.27 -24.63
N ALA A 131 -13.49 -4.34 -24.33
CA ALA A 131 -12.73 -3.61 -25.34
C ALA A 131 -11.54 -4.42 -25.93
N TYR A 132 -10.85 -5.21 -25.09
CA TYR A 132 -9.56 -5.82 -25.45
C TYR A 132 -9.49 -7.34 -25.30
N GLY A 133 -10.51 -7.99 -24.74
CA GLY A 133 -10.50 -9.42 -24.43
C GLY A 133 -9.73 -9.76 -23.13
N GLU A 134 -9.88 -11.01 -22.66
CA GLU A 134 -9.36 -11.43 -21.34
C GLU A 134 -7.84 -11.35 -21.23
N ALA A 135 -7.10 -11.90 -22.19
CA ALA A 135 -5.64 -11.94 -22.13
C ALA A 135 -5.02 -10.54 -22.11
N ARG A 136 -5.54 -9.62 -22.93
CA ARG A 136 -5.05 -8.25 -23.01
C ARG A 136 -5.47 -7.43 -21.78
N ARG A 137 -6.66 -7.69 -21.23
CA ARG A 137 -7.13 -7.10 -19.98
C ARG A 137 -6.18 -7.42 -18.84
N GLU A 138 -5.77 -8.68 -18.68
CA GLU A 138 -4.82 -9.07 -17.63
C GLU A 138 -3.45 -8.40 -17.79
N ALA A 139 -2.95 -8.32 -19.01
CA ALA A 139 -1.68 -7.65 -19.29
C ALA A 139 -1.75 -6.15 -18.97
N LEU A 140 -2.84 -5.47 -19.35
CA LEU A 140 -3.08 -4.07 -19.03
C LEU A 140 -3.21 -3.83 -17.52
N ALA A 141 -3.95 -4.68 -16.81
CA ALA A 141 -4.12 -4.59 -15.38
C ALA A 141 -2.77 -4.71 -14.64
N LYS A 142 -1.93 -5.66 -15.03
CA LYS A 142 -0.56 -5.80 -14.47
C LYS A 142 0.30 -4.57 -14.74
N ALA A 143 0.21 -3.99 -15.92
CA ALA A 143 0.97 -2.79 -16.27
C ALA A 143 0.56 -1.55 -15.46
N LEU A 144 -0.73 -1.42 -15.11
CA LEU A 144 -1.26 -0.27 -14.37
C LEU A 144 -0.82 -0.20 -12.91
N VAL A 145 -0.45 -1.32 -12.29
CA VAL A 145 0.01 -1.34 -10.89
C VAL A 145 1.52 -1.21 -10.74
N VAL A 146 2.28 -1.23 -11.84
CA VAL A 146 3.72 -1.00 -11.82
C VAL A 146 3.99 0.50 -11.68
N PRO A 147 4.96 0.92 -10.83
CA PRO A 147 5.37 2.32 -10.76
C PRO A 147 5.82 2.83 -12.14
N ALA A 148 5.36 4.01 -12.51
CA ALA A 148 5.80 4.62 -13.77
C ALA A 148 7.31 4.89 -13.74
N PRO A 149 8.05 4.64 -14.85
CA PRO A 149 9.43 5.08 -14.93
C PRO A 149 9.49 6.62 -14.90
N PHE A 150 10.55 7.15 -14.29
CA PHE A 150 10.81 8.57 -14.39
C PHE A 150 11.28 8.89 -15.81
N ASP A 151 10.52 9.69 -16.53
CA ASP A 151 10.99 10.34 -17.74
C ASP A 151 11.85 11.55 -17.32
N LEU A 152 13.14 11.46 -17.56
CA LEU A 152 14.11 12.55 -17.38
C LEU A 152 14.19 13.43 -18.64
#